data_2b3e5fae1f3f453e618255e09e684617
#
_entry.id   2b3e5fae1f3f453e618255e09e684617
#
_cell.length_a   1.000
_cell.length_b   1.000
_cell.length_c   1.000
_cell.angle_alpha   90.00
_cell.angle_beta   90.00
_cell.angle_gamma   90.00
#
_symmetry.space_group_name_H-M   'P 1'
#
loop_
_entity.id
_entity.type
_entity.pdbx_description
1 polymer ?
#
loop_
_entity_poly.entity_id
_entity_poly.type
_entity_poly.pdbx_seq_one_letter_code
_entity_poly.pdbx_strand_id
1 'polypeptide(L)'
;NMTPEYYANEYRRYQTYVRNYDQKHPIFKVCCGPNAGDTYWTENVLKTCFENAPEWMHGFMDGLSLHYYTLPEDDWSHKGSALDFDDAAWYKTLAKAFKLDELIHKHSTIMDKYDPEKKIGLICDEWGTWYDVEPGTNPGFLYQQSTMRDALVAGLSLNIFNKHCDRVKMANIAQLINVLQAVILTEGPKMLRTPTYHVFHMYKYHQDADLVESYIDGVEQIGEDEKFKVPNLQESASVDKDGVVTI
;
A
#
# COMPACT_ATOMS: atom_id res chain seq x y z
N ASN A 1 -8.54 -21.39 5.46
CA ASN A 1 -9.53 -20.34 5.26
C ASN A 1 -10.23 -20.06 6.59
N MET A 2 -10.32 -18.80 7.00
CA MET A 2 -10.99 -18.35 8.21
C MET A 2 -12.09 -17.38 7.82
N THR A 3 -13.16 -17.31 8.63
CA THR A 3 -14.09 -16.18 8.54
C THR A 3 -13.49 -14.98 9.30
N PRO A 4 -13.88 -13.75 8.98
CA PRO A 4 -13.39 -12.57 9.69
C PRO A 4 -13.73 -12.61 11.18
N GLU A 5 -14.89 -13.16 11.56
CA GLU A 5 -15.30 -13.29 12.97
C GLU A 5 -14.41 -14.30 13.73
N TYR A 6 -14.11 -15.44 13.10
CA TYR A 6 -13.20 -16.42 13.70
C TYR A 6 -11.81 -15.83 13.87
N TYR A 7 -11.28 -15.19 12.81
CA TYR A 7 -9.99 -14.52 12.87
C TYR A 7 -9.94 -13.46 13.96
N ALA A 8 -10.94 -12.58 14.03
CA ALA A 8 -11.00 -11.51 15.03
C ALA A 8 -11.01 -12.04 16.47
N ASN A 9 -11.75 -13.15 16.71
CA ASN A 9 -11.75 -13.78 18.03
C ASN A 9 -10.39 -14.39 18.39
N GLU A 10 -9.73 -15.06 17.45
CA GLU A 10 -8.38 -15.57 17.65
C GLU A 10 -7.35 -14.45 17.81
N TYR A 11 -7.45 -13.36 17.03
CA TYR A 11 -6.61 -12.19 17.19
C TYR A 11 -6.74 -11.60 18.61
N ARG A 12 -7.98 -11.38 19.11
CA ARG A 12 -8.25 -10.89 20.45
C ARG A 12 -7.63 -11.79 21.52
N ARG A 13 -7.66 -13.08 21.31
CA ARG A 13 -7.07 -14.06 22.22
C ARG A 13 -5.54 -14.02 22.15
N TYR A 14 -4.94 -14.14 20.98
CA TYR A 14 -3.50 -14.26 20.84
C TYR A 14 -2.75 -12.97 21.17
N GLN A 15 -3.30 -11.80 20.87
CA GLN A 15 -2.66 -10.52 21.19
C GLN A 15 -2.43 -10.33 22.70
N THR A 16 -3.17 -11.00 23.56
CA THR A 16 -2.96 -10.95 25.02
C THR A 16 -1.64 -11.56 25.47
N TYR A 17 -1.04 -12.42 24.65
CA TYR A 17 0.28 -12.99 24.89
C TYR A 17 1.43 -12.10 24.44
N VAL A 18 1.14 -11.08 23.64
CA VAL A 18 2.13 -10.11 23.16
C VAL A 18 2.39 -9.09 24.26
N ARG A 19 3.63 -9.06 24.77
CA ARG A 19 4.03 -8.20 25.90
C ARG A 19 4.99 -7.11 25.46
N ASN A 20 4.78 -5.91 25.96
CA ASN A 20 5.75 -4.82 25.85
C ASN A 20 6.88 -5.06 26.87
N TYR A 21 8.04 -5.47 26.39
CA TYR A 21 9.24 -5.63 27.24
C TYR A 21 9.97 -4.30 27.46
N ASP A 22 9.83 -3.37 26.53
CA ASP A 22 10.34 -2.00 26.65
C ASP A 22 9.15 -1.02 26.64
N GLN A 23 8.91 -0.37 27.79
CA GLN A 23 7.82 0.60 27.94
C GLN A 23 8.08 1.92 27.20
N LYS A 24 9.33 2.20 26.82
CA LYS A 24 9.68 3.40 26.03
C LYS A 24 9.43 3.20 24.54
N HIS A 25 9.47 1.95 24.08
CA HIS A 25 9.25 1.56 22.69
C HIS A 25 8.19 0.46 22.64
N PRO A 26 6.92 0.79 22.84
CA PRO A 26 5.84 -0.18 22.84
C PRO A 26 5.70 -0.85 21.47
N ILE A 27 5.29 -2.12 21.49
CA ILE A 27 5.03 -2.88 20.27
C ILE A 27 3.79 -2.30 19.58
N PHE A 28 3.91 -2.03 18.29
CA PHE A 28 2.79 -1.67 17.42
C PHE A 28 2.14 -2.95 16.87
N LYS A 29 0.89 -3.21 17.26
CA LYS A 29 0.16 -4.44 16.92
C LYS A 29 -0.71 -4.23 15.70
N VAL A 30 -0.42 -4.96 14.64
CA VAL A 30 -1.20 -4.92 13.40
C VAL A 30 -2.13 -6.13 13.34
N CYS A 31 -3.41 -5.87 13.20
CA CYS A 31 -4.45 -6.86 12.93
C CYS A 31 -4.50 -7.11 11.41
N CYS A 32 -4.62 -8.38 10.99
CA CYS A 32 -4.75 -8.68 9.57
C CYS A 32 -6.06 -8.11 9.01
N GLY A 33 -5.91 -7.26 8.03
CA GLY A 33 -7.00 -6.64 7.30
C GLY A 33 -7.29 -7.34 5.97
N PRO A 34 -7.99 -6.66 5.06
CA PRO A 34 -8.48 -7.21 3.82
C PRO A 34 -7.40 -7.32 2.73
N ASN A 35 -7.68 -8.17 1.74
CA ASN A 35 -7.04 -8.10 0.44
C ASN A 35 -7.90 -7.22 -0.48
N ALA A 36 -7.31 -6.16 -1.02
CA ALA A 36 -7.97 -5.21 -1.93
C ALA A 36 -9.35 -4.74 -1.42
N GLY A 37 -10.41 -4.94 -2.20
CA GLY A 37 -11.75 -4.41 -1.94
C GLY A 37 -12.63 -5.24 -1.01
N ASP A 38 -12.10 -6.18 -0.24
CA ASP A 38 -12.89 -6.99 0.70
C ASP A 38 -13.34 -6.18 1.92
N THR A 39 -14.31 -5.31 1.71
CA THR A 39 -14.92 -4.50 2.78
C THR A 39 -15.70 -5.34 3.79
N TYR A 40 -16.17 -6.53 3.40
CA TYR A 40 -16.81 -7.47 4.32
C TYR A 40 -15.84 -7.92 5.42
N TRP A 41 -14.60 -8.22 5.04
CA TRP A 41 -13.55 -8.57 6.02
C TRP A 41 -13.33 -7.43 7.02
N THR A 42 -13.09 -6.21 6.52
CA THR A 42 -12.84 -5.02 7.37
C THR A 42 -13.99 -4.78 8.35
N GLU A 43 -15.23 -4.74 7.85
CA GLU A 43 -16.42 -4.49 8.69
C GLU A 43 -16.55 -5.56 9.77
N ASN A 44 -16.44 -6.85 9.44
CA ASN A 44 -16.70 -7.91 10.40
C ASN A 44 -15.57 -8.14 11.39
N VAL A 45 -14.32 -7.91 11.01
CA VAL A 45 -13.18 -7.91 11.96
C VAL A 45 -13.36 -6.79 12.99
N LEU A 46 -13.61 -5.57 12.55
CA LEU A 46 -13.79 -4.43 13.44
C LEU A 46 -15.04 -4.58 14.31
N LYS A 47 -16.16 -4.98 13.73
CA LYS A 47 -17.39 -5.25 14.45
C LYS A 47 -17.19 -6.27 15.57
N THR A 48 -16.55 -7.39 15.27
CA THR A 48 -16.27 -8.45 16.25
C THR A 48 -15.33 -7.95 17.35
N CYS A 49 -14.36 -7.12 17.00
CA CYS A 49 -13.41 -6.56 17.93
C CYS A 49 -14.01 -5.49 18.84
N PHE A 50 -14.89 -4.63 18.34
CA PHE A 50 -15.36 -3.43 19.04
C PHE A 50 -16.81 -3.54 19.54
N GLU A 51 -17.77 -3.97 18.71
CA GLU A 51 -19.17 -4.07 19.15
C GLU A 51 -19.43 -5.28 20.06
N ASN A 52 -18.72 -6.39 19.84
CA ASN A 52 -18.87 -7.62 20.61
C ASN A 52 -17.91 -7.72 21.79
N ALA A 53 -17.30 -6.63 22.21
CA ALA A 53 -16.38 -6.55 23.32
C ALA A 53 -16.70 -5.36 24.22
N PRO A 54 -16.63 -5.49 25.56
CA PRO A 54 -16.77 -4.36 26.44
C PRO A 54 -15.64 -3.34 26.20
N GLU A 55 -15.94 -2.06 26.39
CA GLU A 55 -15.03 -0.94 26.08
C GLU A 55 -13.64 -1.08 26.70
N TRP A 56 -13.56 -1.61 27.94
CA TRP A 56 -12.27 -1.85 28.60
C TRP A 56 -11.39 -2.91 27.92
N MET A 57 -11.94 -3.68 26.99
CA MET A 57 -11.18 -4.63 26.14
C MET A 57 -10.78 -4.04 24.80
N HIS A 58 -11.17 -2.81 24.49
CA HIS A 58 -10.73 -2.12 23.27
C HIS A 58 -9.24 -1.71 23.38
N GLY A 59 -8.64 -1.27 22.27
CA GLY A 59 -7.26 -0.79 22.27
C GLY A 59 -6.19 -1.89 22.17
N PHE A 60 -6.55 -3.07 21.71
CA PHE A 60 -5.64 -4.19 21.52
C PHE A 60 -5.05 -4.26 20.10
N MET A 61 -5.39 -3.34 19.21
CA MET A 61 -4.75 -3.16 17.90
C MET A 61 -4.37 -1.69 17.70
N ASP A 62 -3.22 -1.48 17.07
CA ASP A 62 -2.71 -0.17 16.70
C ASP A 62 -2.84 0.08 15.19
N GLY A 63 -3.00 -1.00 14.42
CA GLY A 63 -3.19 -0.95 12.98
C GLY A 63 -4.03 -2.10 12.44
N LEU A 64 -4.63 -1.86 11.27
CA LEU A 64 -5.30 -2.84 10.42
C LEU A 64 -4.57 -2.90 9.09
N SER A 65 -4.18 -4.10 8.62
CA SER A 65 -3.44 -4.21 7.36
C SER A 65 -4.34 -4.10 6.13
N LEU A 66 -3.72 -3.76 4.99
CA LEU A 66 -4.35 -3.73 3.67
C LEU A 66 -3.32 -4.16 2.63
N HIS A 67 -3.69 -5.11 1.76
CA HIS A 67 -2.89 -5.49 0.60
C HIS A 67 -3.54 -5.01 -0.68
N TYR A 68 -2.73 -4.45 -1.59
CA TYR A 68 -3.18 -4.14 -2.94
C TYR A 68 -2.05 -4.28 -3.95
N TYR A 69 -2.21 -5.18 -4.89
CA TYR A 69 -1.31 -5.31 -6.04
C TYR A 69 -1.92 -4.74 -7.31
N THR A 70 -1.13 -3.94 -8.01
CA THR A 70 -1.47 -3.38 -9.33
C THR A 70 -1.11 -4.40 -10.41
N LEU A 71 -2.11 -4.95 -11.08
CA LEU A 71 -1.98 -5.88 -12.19
C LEU A 71 -2.45 -5.20 -13.47
N PRO A 72 -1.72 -5.29 -14.60
CA PRO A 72 -2.22 -4.82 -15.90
C PRO A 72 -3.52 -5.52 -16.30
N GLU A 73 -3.57 -6.84 -16.15
CA GLU A 73 -4.76 -7.65 -16.41
C GLU A 73 -5.53 -7.95 -15.13
N ASP A 74 -6.84 -8.21 -15.25
CA ASP A 74 -7.70 -8.57 -14.11
C ASP A 74 -7.73 -10.09 -13.87
N ASP A 75 -6.68 -10.77 -14.30
CA ASP A 75 -6.55 -12.23 -14.21
C ASP A 75 -5.27 -12.61 -13.45
N TRP A 76 -5.44 -13.27 -12.31
CA TRP A 76 -4.33 -13.75 -11.51
C TRP A 76 -3.54 -14.89 -12.17
N SER A 77 -4.12 -15.58 -13.15
CA SER A 77 -3.43 -16.63 -13.93
C SER A 77 -2.62 -16.05 -15.09
N HIS A 78 -2.94 -14.80 -15.50
CA HIS A 78 -2.27 -14.08 -16.59
C HIS A 78 -2.26 -12.58 -16.25
N LYS A 79 -1.22 -12.15 -15.55
CA LYS A 79 -1.11 -10.78 -15.03
C LYS A 79 -0.56 -9.77 -16.03
N GLY A 80 -0.01 -10.26 -17.12
CA GLY A 80 0.68 -9.47 -18.15
C GLY A 80 2.21 -9.43 -17.96
N SER A 81 2.90 -9.12 -19.06
CA SER A 81 4.36 -9.07 -19.09
C SER A 81 4.92 -7.82 -18.39
N ALA A 82 6.06 -8.01 -17.72
CA ALA A 82 6.84 -6.89 -17.18
C ALA A 82 7.54 -6.09 -18.27
N LEU A 83 7.94 -6.71 -19.39
CA LEU A 83 8.74 -6.09 -20.46
C LEU A 83 8.01 -5.92 -21.78
N ASP A 84 7.20 -6.92 -22.17
CA ASP A 84 6.47 -6.91 -23.44
C ASP A 84 5.07 -6.29 -23.21
N PHE A 85 4.98 -4.98 -23.36
CA PHE A 85 3.75 -4.22 -23.19
C PHE A 85 3.72 -3.02 -24.13
N ASP A 86 2.53 -2.68 -24.58
CA ASP A 86 2.23 -1.50 -25.40
C ASP A 86 1.76 -0.30 -24.56
N ASP A 87 1.45 0.81 -25.24
CA ASP A 87 0.97 2.02 -24.58
C ASP A 87 -0.36 1.78 -23.85
N ALA A 88 -1.24 0.92 -24.38
CA ALA A 88 -2.50 0.58 -23.72
C ALA A 88 -2.27 -0.13 -22.38
N ALA A 89 -1.37 -1.12 -22.31
CA ALA A 89 -1.00 -1.80 -21.08
C ALA A 89 -0.26 -0.87 -20.11
N TRP A 90 0.53 0.08 -20.62
CA TRP A 90 1.16 1.13 -19.81
C TRP A 90 0.10 1.96 -19.08
N TYR A 91 -0.81 2.60 -19.80
CA TYR A 91 -1.85 3.45 -19.20
C TYR A 91 -2.82 2.67 -18.33
N LYS A 92 -3.19 1.45 -18.73
CA LYS A 92 -4.03 0.55 -17.92
C LYS A 92 -3.40 0.24 -16.57
N THR A 93 -2.09 -0.01 -16.52
CA THR A 93 -1.36 -0.26 -15.27
C THR A 93 -1.39 0.98 -14.37
N LEU A 94 -1.08 2.16 -14.92
CA LEU A 94 -1.10 3.41 -14.16
C LEU A 94 -2.50 3.74 -13.63
N ALA A 95 -3.53 3.60 -14.47
CA ALA A 95 -4.92 3.82 -14.06
C ALA A 95 -5.35 2.89 -12.92
N LYS A 96 -4.90 1.64 -12.95
CA LYS A 96 -5.19 0.68 -11.87
C LYS A 96 -4.46 1.01 -10.56
N ALA A 97 -3.31 1.68 -10.61
CA ALA A 97 -2.64 2.15 -9.41
C ALA A 97 -3.51 3.17 -8.64
N PHE A 98 -4.28 4.00 -9.32
CA PHE A 98 -5.22 4.94 -8.69
C PHE A 98 -6.36 4.27 -7.91
N LYS A 99 -6.67 3.00 -8.17
CA LYS A 99 -7.64 2.26 -7.36
C LYS A 99 -7.26 2.20 -5.88
N LEU A 100 -5.99 2.35 -5.56
CA LEU A 100 -5.51 2.39 -4.18
C LEU A 100 -6.16 3.53 -3.37
N ASP A 101 -6.36 4.70 -3.98
CA ASP A 101 -7.04 5.84 -3.36
C ASP A 101 -8.48 5.47 -2.94
N GLU A 102 -9.23 4.87 -3.86
CA GLU A 102 -10.59 4.39 -3.60
C GLU A 102 -10.63 3.33 -2.47
N LEU A 103 -9.68 2.40 -2.49
CA LEU A 103 -9.60 1.34 -1.47
C LEU A 103 -9.31 1.91 -0.08
N ILE A 104 -8.32 2.79 0.03
CA ILE A 104 -8.00 3.45 1.30
C ILE A 104 -9.21 4.21 1.81
N HIS A 105 -9.88 4.97 0.95
CA HIS A 105 -11.09 5.72 1.34
C HIS A 105 -12.20 4.80 1.85
N LYS A 106 -12.50 3.70 1.15
CA LYS A 106 -13.53 2.74 1.54
C LYS A 106 -13.24 2.10 2.90
N HIS A 107 -12.02 1.59 3.09
CA HIS A 107 -11.64 0.95 4.35
C HIS A 107 -11.57 1.95 5.48
N SER A 108 -11.04 3.16 5.25
CA SER A 108 -11.01 4.24 6.24
C SER A 108 -12.42 4.64 6.70
N THR A 109 -13.38 4.73 5.78
CA THR A 109 -14.79 5.03 6.11
C THR A 109 -15.39 3.97 7.04
N ILE A 110 -15.07 2.70 6.81
CA ILE A 110 -15.50 1.62 7.71
C ILE A 110 -14.79 1.74 9.07
N MET A 111 -13.49 2.02 9.06
CA MET A 111 -12.71 2.19 10.28
C MET A 111 -13.23 3.37 11.13
N ASP A 112 -13.64 4.47 10.51
CA ASP A 112 -14.16 5.67 11.20
C ASP A 112 -15.43 5.36 12.02
N LYS A 113 -16.20 4.34 11.67
CA LYS A 113 -17.35 3.88 12.44
C LYS A 113 -16.93 3.34 13.82
N TYR A 114 -15.80 2.68 13.92
CA TYR A 114 -15.30 2.00 15.12
C TYR A 114 -14.19 2.79 15.83
N ASP A 115 -13.50 3.64 15.10
CA ASP A 115 -12.37 4.45 15.55
C ASP A 115 -12.42 5.86 14.91
N PRO A 116 -13.40 6.70 15.32
CA PRO A 116 -13.58 8.04 14.73
C PRO A 116 -12.42 8.99 15.05
N GLU A 117 -11.64 8.71 16.07
CA GLU A 117 -10.45 9.49 16.44
C GLU A 117 -9.20 9.11 15.66
N LYS A 118 -9.30 8.13 14.73
CA LYS A 118 -8.21 7.65 13.85
C LYS A 118 -6.96 7.21 14.62
N LYS A 119 -7.14 6.57 15.76
CA LYS A 119 -6.04 6.00 16.56
C LYS A 119 -5.47 4.74 15.95
N ILE A 120 -6.30 3.97 15.23
CA ILE A 120 -5.90 2.73 14.53
C ILE A 120 -5.43 3.10 13.13
N GLY A 121 -4.14 2.89 12.85
CA GLY A 121 -3.57 3.15 11.52
C GLY A 121 -4.04 2.12 10.48
N LEU A 122 -4.22 2.55 9.23
CA LEU A 122 -4.26 1.65 8.10
C LEU A 122 -2.82 1.37 7.65
N ILE A 123 -2.47 0.09 7.56
CA ILE A 123 -1.12 -0.37 7.26
C ILE A 123 -1.14 -1.07 5.91
N CYS A 124 -0.69 -0.38 4.86
CA CYS A 124 -0.56 -0.99 3.54
C CYS A 124 0.74 -1.81 3.48
N ASP A 125 0.73 -2.96 4.14
CA ASP A 125 1.93 -3.77 4.38
C ASP A 125 2.35 -4.63 3.18
N GLU A 126 1.49 -4.74 2.13
CA GLU A 126 1.87 -5.25 0.81
C GLU A 126 1.22 -4.42 -0.30
N TRP A 127 2.04 -3.84 -1.18
CA TRP A 127 1.59 -3.14 -2.37
C TRP A 127 2.68 -3.13 -3.44
N GLY A 128 2.31 -2.82 -4.67
CA GLY A 128 3.22 -2.74 -5.81
C GLY A 128 2.65 -3.38 -7.06
N THR A 129 3.47 -3.49 -8.10
CA THR A 129 3.12 -4.19 -9.34
C THR A 129 3.34 -5.69 -9.21
N TRP A 130 2.47 -6.48 -9.82
CA TRP A 130 2.65 -7.93 -9.95
C TRP A 130 2.36 -8.37 -11.36
N TYR A 131 3.42 -8.80 -12.06
CA TYR A 131 3.37 -9.31 -13.43
C TYR A 131 3.56 -10.83 -13.45
N ASP A 132 3.43 -11.41 -14.64
CA ASP A 132 3.89 -12.77 -14.87
C ASP A 132 5.42 -12.85 -14.64
N VAL A 133 5.90 -13.97 -14.12
CA VAL A 133 7.34 -14.14 -13.86
C VAL A 133 8.12 -14.12 -15.16
N GLU A 134 9.35 -13.61 -15.13
CA GLU A 134 10.21 -13.59 -16.30
C GLU A 134 10.46 -15.01 -16.84
N PRO A 135 10.31 -15.21 -18.18
CA PRO A 135 10.56 -16.50 -18.82
C PRO A 135 11.95 -17.05 -18.48
N GLY A 136 12.01 -18.35 -18.20
CA GLY A 136 13.26 -19.04 -17.87
C GLY A 136 13.71 -18.90 -16.40
N THR A 137 12.97 -18.16 -15.57
CA THR A 137 13.21 -18.09 -14.14
C THR A 137 12.35 -19.09 -13.36
N ASN A 138 12.71 -19.35 -12.10
CA ASN A 138 11.87 -20.19 -11.23
C ASN A 138 10.60 -19.42 -10.84
N PRO A 139 9.40 -19.90 -11.22
CA PRO A 139 8.16 -19.19 -10.98
C PRO A 139 7.84 -18.98 -9.48
N GLY A 140 8.36 -19.85 -8.60
CA GLY A 140 8.18 -19.71 -7.16
C GLY A 140 8.95 -18.53 -6.53
N PHE A 141 9.91 -17.95 -7.26
CA PHE A 141 10.69 -16.79 -6.77
C PHE A 141 10.07 -15.45 -7.17
N LEU A 142 9.03 -15.47 -7.99
CA LEU A 142 8.27 -14.29 -8.39
C LEU A 142 9.15 -13.14 -8.94
N TYR A 143 10.19 -13.52 -9.72
CA TYR A 143 11.06 -12.51 -10.32
C TYR A 143 10.38 -11.88 -11.54
N GLN A 144 10.33 -10.56 -11.55
CA GLN A 144 9.90 -9.73 -12.68
C GLN A 144 10.92 -8.61 -12.89
N GLN A 145 11.14 -8.21 -14.15
CA GLN A 145 12.04 -7.11 -14.48
C GLN A 145 11.39 -5.76 -14.15
N SER A 146 12.04 -4.96 -13.33
CA SER A 146 11.59 -3.60 -13.01
C SER A 146 11.81 -2.63 -14.17
N THR A 147 10.82 -1.79 -14.47
CA THR A 147 10.84 -0.77 -15.52
C THR A 147 10.43 0.61 -14.99
N MET A 148 10.39 1.62 -15.87
CA MET A 148 9.84 2.95 -15.53
C MET A 148 8.36 2.91 -15.20
N ARG A 149 7.60 1.94 -15.76
CA ARG A 149 6.19 1.72 -15.40
C ARG A 149 6.03 1.43 -13.91
N ASP A 150 6.90 0.58 -13.35
CA ASP A 150 6.93 0.28 -11.91
C ASP A 150 7.28 1.51 -11.08
N ALA A 151 8.25 2.30 -11.53
CA ALA A 151 8.64 3.53 -10.85
C ALA A 151 7.48 4.53 -10.78
N LEU A 152 6.72 4.70 -11.87
CA LEU A 152 5.56 5.58 -11.87
C LEU A 152 4.44 5.04 -10.96
N VAL A 153 4.16 3.74 -10.98
CA VAL A 153 3.21 3.12 -10.02
C VAL A 153 3.66 3.38 -8.58
N ALA A 154 4.95 3.27 -8.29
CA ALA A 154 5.47 3.57 -6.95
C ALA A 154 5.27 5.04 -6.56
N GLY A 155 5.58 5.98 -7.47
CA GLY A 155 5.37 7.42 -7.22
C GLY A 155 3.90 7.77 -7.00
N LEU A 156 3.00 7.27 -7.87
CA LEU A 156 1.56 7.42 -7.72
C LEU A 156 1.05 6.89 -6.37
N SER A 157 1.47 5.69 -6.01
CA SER A 157 1.07 5.06 -4.74
C SER A 157 1.57 5.84 -3.52
N LEU A 158 2.82 6.31 -3.55
CA LEU A 158 3.39 7.10 -2.46
C LEU A 158 2.69 8.45 -2.29
N ASN A 159 2.33 9.12 -3.38
CA ASN A 159 1.51 10.33 -3.32
C ASN A 159 0.14 10.07 -2.69
N ILE A 160 -0.51 8.96 -3.05
CA ILE A 160 -1.79 8.56 -2.45
C ILE A 160 -1.62 8.32 -0.95
N PHE A 161 -0.59 7.58 -0.52
CA PHE A 161 -0.33 7.36 0.91
C PHE A 161 -0.09 8.66 1.66
N ASN A 162 0.69 9.58 1.09
CA ASN A 162 0.92 10.90 1.70
C ASN A 162 -0.40 11.66 1.90
N LYS A 163 -1.28 11.69 0.89
CA LYS A 163 -2.58 12.37 0.97
C LYS A 163 -3.54 11.74 2.00
N HIS A 164 -3.35 10.46 2.34
CA HIS A 164 -4.12 9.75 3.35
C HIS A 164 -3.37 9.54 4.68
N CYS A 165 -2.36 10.36 4.98
CA CYS A 165 -1.51 10.20 6.17
C CYS A 165 -2.26 10.34 7.50
N ASP A 166 -3.47 10.86 7.49
CA ASP A 166 -4.37 10.90 8.65
C ASP A 166 -4.76 9.48 9.11
N ARG A 167 -4.87 8.52 8.17
CA ARG A 167 -5.22 7.13 8.44
C ARG A 167 -4.09 6.14 8.09
N VAL A 168 -3.38 6.34 6.98
CA VAL A 168 -2.26 5.47 6.56
C VAL A 168 -1.02 5.82 7.37
N LYS A 169 -0.51 4.84 8.15
CA LYS A 169 0.65 5.04 9.03
C LYS A 169 1.90 4.28 8.58
N MET A 170 1.75 3.32 7.68
CA MET A 170 2.85 2.54 7.13
C MET A 170 2.48 2.01 5.75
N ALA A 171 3.45 1.99 4.84
CA ALA A 171 3.29 1.41 3.50
C ALA A 171 4.57 0.65 3.11
N ASN A 172 4.48 -0.67 2.94
CA ASN A 172 5.61 -1.56 2.65
C ASN A 172 5.48 -2.12 1.24
N ILE A 173 6.39 -1.73 0.36
CA ILE A 173 6.40 -2.27 -1.01
C ILE A 173 6.79 -3.75 -1.02
N ALA A 174 6.21 -4.51 -1.88
CA ALA A 174 6.56 -5.90 -2.13
C ALA A 174 7.42 -6.03 -3.41
N GLN A 175 8.77 -6.24 -3.26
CA GLN A 175 9.48 -6.40 -2.01
C GLN A 175 10.82 -5.63 -2.07
N LEU A 176 11.63 -5.72 -1.02
CA LEU A 176 12.89 -5.00 -0.96
C LEU A 176 13.92 -5.54 -1.96
N ILE A 177 14.09 -6.87 -2.05
CA ILE A 177 15.18 -7.52 -2.81
C ILE A 177 14.64 -8.67 -3.67
N ASN A 178 14.95 -8.65 -4.97
CA ASN A 178 14.84 -9.74 -5.96
C ASN A 178 13.43 -10.30 -6.23
N VAL A 179 12.39 -9.83 -5.57
CA VAL A 179 11.03 -10.38 -5.66
C VAL A 179 10.04 -9.28 -6.06
N LEU A 180 9.14 -9.59 -6.99
CA LEU A 180 8.08 -8.68 -7.44
C LEU A 180 8.65 -7.31 -7.85
N GLN A 181 8.06 -6.21 -7.42
CA GLN A 181 8.57 -4.85 -7.65
C GLN A 181 9.78 -4.57 -6.75
N ALA A 182 10.88 -5.27 -6.98
CA ALA A 182 12.07 -5.17 -6.15
C ALA A 182 12.68 -3.76 -6.18
N VAL A 183 12.99 -3.24 -5.00
CA VAL A 183 13.73 -1.97 -4.84
C VAL A 183 15.20 -2.15 -5.23
N ILE A 184 15.77 -3.31 -4.89
CA ILE A 184 17.16 -3.68 -5.16
C ILE A 184 17.21 -5.05 -5.79
N LEU A 185 18.08 -5.22 -6.79
CA LEU A 185 18.42 -6.53 -7.35
C LEU A 185 19.85 -6.90 -6.94
N THR A 186 20.06 -8.17 -6.60
CA THR A 186 21.37 -8.71 -6.22
C THR A 186 21.64 -10.03 -6.93
N GLU A 187 22.90 -10.24 -7.31
CA GLU A 187 23.41 -11.49 -7.85
C GLU A 187 24.83 -11.72 -7.35
N GLY A 188 25.01 -12.65 -6.41
CA GLY A 188 26.31 -12.82 -5.73
C GLY A 188 26.79 -11.52 -5.09
N PRO A 189 28.02 -11.02 -5.40
CA PRO A 189 28.52 -9.77 -4.84
C PRO A 189 28.00 -8.51 -5.55
N LYS A 190 27.20 -8.64 -6.62
CA LYS A 190 26.70 -7.52 -7.40
C LYS A 190 25.39 -7.00 -6.84
N MET A 191 25.17 -5.70 -6.96
CA MET A 191 23.92 -5.03 -6.58
C MET A 191 23.55 -3.99 -7.64
N LEU A 192 22.24 -3.89 -7.92
CA LEU A 192 21.67 -2.88 -8.80
C LEU A 192 20.48 -2.21 -8.09
N ARG A 193 20.41 -0.90 -8.19
CA ARG A 193 19.27 -0.09 -7.76
C ARG A 193 18.28 0.00 -8.90
N THR A 194 17.03 -0.41 -8.67
CA THR A 194 15.99 -0.35 -9.69
C THR A 194 15.43 1.07 -9.86
N PRO A 195 14.63 1.36 -10.91
CA PRO A 195 13.91 2.62 -11.00
C PRO A 195 13.05 2.91 -9.76
N THR A 196 12.43 1.91 -9.17
CA THR A 196 11.66 2.01 -7.91
C THR A 196 12.53 2.51 -6.74
N TYR A 197 13.80 2.08 -6.64
CA TYR A 197 14.73 2.60 -5.63
C TYR A 197 14.86 4.12 -5.70
N HIS A 198 14.98 4.66 -6.91
CA HIS A 198 15.16 6.09 -7.08
C HIS A 198 13.92 6.88 -6.68
N VAL A 199 12.72 6.33 -6.89
CA VAL A 199 11.48 6.93 -6.38
C VAL A 199 11.51 7.00 -4.85
N PHE A 200 11.77 5.88 -4.16
CA PHE A 200 11.89 5.89 -2.69
C PHE A 200 12.97 6.86 -2.20
N HIS A 201 14.09 6.96 -2.91
CA HIS A 201 15.15 7.89 -2.55
C HIS A 201 14.72 9.36 -2.66
N MET A 202 13.88 9.70 -3.65
CA MET A 202 13.30 11.05 -3.77
C MET A 202 12.26 11.31 -2.67
N TYR A 203 11.40 10.35 -2.39
CA TYR A 203 10.32 10.48 -1.41
C TYR A 203 10.74 10.46 0.06
N LYS A 204 11.99 10.14 0.37
CA LYS A 204 12.51 10.10 1.77
C LYS A 204 12.32 11.42 2.54
N TYR A 205 12.18 12.54 1.83
CA TYR A 205 12.00 13.86 2.43
C TYR A 205 10.56 14.13 2.92
N HIS A 206 9.60 13.30 2.49
CA HIS A 206 8.24 13.36 3.02
C HIS A 206 8.09 12.61 4.36
N GLN A 207 9.07 11.79 4.72
CA GLN A 207 9.02 11.02 5.97
C GLN A 207 9.18 11.94 7.18
N ASP A 208 8.31 11.74 8.19
CA ASP A 208 8.26 12.54 9.41
C ASP A 208 8.01 14.05 9.16
N ALA A 209 7.42 14.38 8.02
CA ALA A 209 7.00 15.74 7.63
C ALA A 209 5.48 15.89 7.72
N ASP A 210 5.00 17.11 7.84
CA ASP A 210 3.57 17.41 7.86
C ASP A 210 3.04 17.58 6.43
N LEU A 211 1.91 16.96 6.14
CA LEU A 211 1.23 17.09 4.84
C LEU A 211 0.81 18.56 4.63
N VAL A 212 1.09 19.09 3.45
CA VAL A 212 0.62 20.40 2.99
C VAL A 212 -0.43 20.18 1.91
N GLU A 213 -1.57 20.87 2.03
CA GLU A 213 -2.57 20.86 0.96
C GLU A 213 -1.95 21.46 -0.31
N SER A 214 -2.02 20.72 -1.41
CA SER A 214 -1.43 21.09 -2.68
C SER A 214 -2.41 20.88 -3.82
N TYR A 215 -2.26 21.66 -4.87
CA TYR A 215 -3.11 21.63 -6.05
C TYR A 215 -2.32 22.00 -7.31
N ILE A 216 -2.51 21.23 -8.38
CA ILE A 216 -1.96 21.51 -9.70
C ILE A 216 -3.10 21.98 -10.61
N ASP A 217 -2.99 23.20 -11.14
CA ASP A 217 -3.91 23.71 -12.17
C ASP A 217 -3.54 23.19 -13.55
N GLY A 218 -4.55 22.99 -14.42
CA GLY A 218 -4.34 22.59 -15.82
C GLY A 218 -3.93 21.14 -16.02
N VAL A 219 -4.26 20.24 -15.08
CA VAL A 219 -4.01 18.79 -15.24
C VAL A 219 -4.87 18.24 -16.37
N GLU A 220 -4.21 17.61 -17.34
CA GLU A 220 -4.85 16.94 -18.47
C GLU A 220 -4.95 15.45 -18.23
N GLN A 221 -6.01 14.81 -18.76
CA GLN A 221 -6.15 13.37 -18.76
C GLN A 221 -5.52 12.79 -20.03
N ILE A 222 -4.54 11.90 -19.86
CA ILE A 222 -3.79 11.27 -20.95
C ILE A 222 -4.02 9.76 -20.98
N GLY A 223 -3.92 9.15 -22.14
CA GLY A 223 -4.13 7.71 -22.38
C GLY A 223 -5.03 7.47 -23.60
N GLU A 224 -4.88 6.32 -24.23
CA GLU A 224 -5.60 5.98 -25.46
C GLU A 224 -7.05 5.52 -25.19
N ASP A 225 -7.28 4.75 -24.12
CA ASP A 225 -8.60 4.24 -23.73
C ASP A 225 -9.23 5.15 -22.68
N GLU A 226 -10.44 5.63 -22.94
CA GLU A 226 -11.22 6.47 -22.01
C GLU A 226 -11.34 5.90 -20.60
N LYS A 227 -11.34 4.57 -20.46
CA LYS A 227 -11.43 3.89 -19.16
C LYS A 227 -10.13 3.92 -18.36
N PHE A 228 -9.01 4.14 -19.02
CA PHE A 228 -7.68 4.04 -18.44
C PHE A 228 -6.87 5.33 -18.60
N LYS A 229 -7.55 6.45 -18.77
CA LYS A 229 -6.91 7.76 -18.70
C LYS A 229 -6.40 8.04 -17.30
N VAL A 230 -5.26 8.71 -17.25
CA VAL A 230 -4.61 9.13 -16.01
C VAL A 230 -4.26 10.60 -16.08
N PRO A 231 -4.19 11.31 -14.97
CA PRO A 231 -3.69 12.68 -14.97
C PRO A 231 -2.22 12.70 -15.41
N ASN A 232 -1.86 13.65 -16.28
CA ASN A 232 -0.48 13.83 -16.76
C ASN A 232 0.49 14.29 -15.65
N LEU A 233 -0.04 14.84 -14.57
CA LEU A 233 0.71 15.27 -13.39
C LEU A 233 -0.04 14.83 -12.13
N GLN A 234 0.70 14.39 -11.14
CA GLN A 234 0.21 14.08 -9.80
C GLN A 234 1.28 14.46 -8.78
N GLU A 235 0.87 14.98 -7.65
CA GLU A 235 1.75 15.47 -6.60
C GLU A 235 1.29 15.04 -5.20
N SER A 236 2.16 15.17 -4.24
CA SER A 236 1.87 15.41 -2.83
C SER A 236 2.92 16.39 -2.29
N ALA A 237 2.54 17.23 -1.33
CA ALA A 237 3.44 18.19 -0.75
C ALA A 237 3.53 18.03 0.76
N SER A 238 4.71 18.27 1.31
CA SER A 238 4.94 18.24 2.76
C SER A 238 5.91 19.31 3.20
N VAL A 239 5.88 19.67 4.49
CA VAL A 239 6.83 20.56 5.13
C VAL A 239 7.47 19.84 6.30
N ASP A 240 8.79 19.84 6.34
CA ASP A 240 9.53 19.26 7.45
C ASP A 240 9.64 20.20 8.66
N LYS A 241 10.20 19.70 9.75
CA LYS A 241 10.43 20.47 11.01
C LYS A 241 11.33 21.69 10.85
N ASP A 242 12.12 21.76 9.78
CA ASP A 242 13.03 22.87 9.47
C ASP A 242 12.36 23.89 8.52
N GLY A 243 11.10 23.67 8.15
CA GLY A 243 10.31 24.51 7.26
C GLY A 243 10.60 24.30 5.77
N VAL A 244 11.31 23.22 5.40
CA VAL A 244 11.59 22.89 4.00
C VAL A 244 10.36 22.23 3.39
N VAL A 245 9.86 22.81 2.30
CA VAL A 245 8.75 22.26 1.53
C VAL A 245 9.30 21.32 0.46
N THR A 246 8.73 20.12 0.41
CA THR A 246 9.00 19.10 -0.62
C THR A 246 7.70 18.85 -1.40
N ILE A 247 7.81 18.77 -2.74
CA ILE A 247 6.69 18.46 -3.64
C ILE A 247 7.09 17.26 -4.50
#